data_5203ed7b4806e7d8f5ba4e0f860ac1f7
#
_entry.id   5203ed7b4806e7d8f5ba4e0f860ac1f7
#
_cell.length_a   1.000
_cell.length_b   1.000
_cell.length_c   1.000
_cell.angle_alpha   90.00
_cell.angle_beta   90.00
_cell.angle_gamma   90.00
#
_symmetry.space_group_name_H-M   'P 1'
#
loop_
_entity.id
_entity.type
_entity.pdbx_description
1 polymer ?
#
loop_
_entity_poly.entity_id
_entity_poly.type
_entity_poly.pdbx_seq_one_letter_code
_entity_poly.pdbx_strand_id
1 'polypeptide(L)'
;MAWRRSRGFTLTELAVVFTVISLLLAAAMYTLSAQTEQRNIDDTRRRLEAARELLLAFAVVNGRLPCPASTTTGATAGFEAPPGGGTCTGPGPYGGWLPARSIGFQVTDAAGNAVDTWGNAIRYAVSGTAPTCVTAPVTPHFTSAANLRTNGISCQPNDLVVCRSATGITATACNTAVPVTNQNTLVAIVFSIGKNGATGAAGIDEAANVNGDRVFVWHTPTPVGAANGAFDDQMTWITAGELYGKLIAAGLLP
;
A
#
# COMPACT_ATOMS: atom_id res chain seq x y z
N MET A 1 -48.34 -51.84 31.11
CA MET A 1 -47.68 -50.90 30.24
C MET A 1 -48.02 -49.48 30.69
N ALA A 2 -47.08 -48.76 31.33
CA ALA A 2 -47.32 -47.41 31.81
C ALA A 2 -46.93 -46.42 30.70
N TRP A 3 -47.87 -45.71 30.16
CA TRP A 3 -47.62 -44.64 29.18
C TRP A 3 -47.00 -43.45 29.90
N ARG A 4 -45.72 -43.16 29.63
CA ARG A 4 -45.07 -41.90 30.02
C ARG A 4 -45.74 -40.73 29.29
N ARG A 5 -46.47 -39.89 30.02
CA ARG A 5 -46.95 -38.59 29.50
C ARG A 5 -45.73 -37.73 29.16
N SER A 6 -45.50 -37.47 27.88
CA SER A 6 -44.57 -36.43 27.43
C SER A 6 -45.15 -35.07 27.81
N ARG A 7 -44.43 -34.32 28.65
CA ARG A 7 -44.76 -32.92 28.96
C ARG A 7 -44.44 -32.11 27.72
N GLY A 8 -45.39 -31.46 27.11
CA GLY A 8 -45.16 -30.49 26.03
C GLY A 8 -44.54 -29.22 26.60
N PHE A 9 -43.70 -28.55 25.79
CA PHE A 9 -43.12 -27.26 26.12
C PHE A 9 -44.20 -26.19 26.23
N THR A 10 -44.06 -25.29 27.21
CA THR A 10 -44.92 -24.12 27.33
C THR A 10 -44.49 -23.04 26.33
N LEU A 11 -45.42 -22.17 25.92
CA LEU A 11 -45.14 -21.07 25.00
C LEU A 11 -44.10 -20.09 25.56
N THR A 12 -44.10 -19.92 26.89
CA THR A 12 -43.11 -19.09 27.60
C THR A 12 -41.72 -19.70 27.61
N GLU A 13 -41.59 -21.02 27.79
CA GLU A 13 -40.27 -21.68 27.67
C GLU A 13 -39.68 -21.54 26.29
N LEU A 14 -40.50 -21.68 25.24
CA LEU A 14 -40.08 -21.49 23.85
C LEU A 14 -39.63 -20.04 23.59
N ALA A 15 -40.36 -19.06 24.09
CA ALA A 15 -40.02 -17.65 23.94
C ALA A 15 -38.69 -17.31 24.61
N VAL A 16 -38.43 -17.82 25.83
CA VAL A 16 -37.17 -17.62 26.53
C VAL A 16 -36.00 -18.28 25.79
N VAL A 17 -36.18 -19.49 25.28
CA VAL A 17 -35.14 -20.17 24.49
C VAL A 17 -34.78 -19.39 23.23
N PHE A 18 -35.77 -18.88 22.49
CA PHE A 18 -35.51 -18.07 21.28
C PHE A 18 -34.81 -16.76 21.61
N THR A 19 -35.15 -16.09 22.71
CA THR A 19 -34.44 -14.86 23.10
C THR A 19 -32.98 -15.12 23.46
N VAL A 20 -32.70 -16.20 24.20
CA VAL A 20 -31.32 -16.59 24.54
C VAL A 20 -30.51 -16.97 23.29
N ILE A 21 -31.10 -17.78 22.40
CA ILE A 21 -30.42 -18.15 21.13
C ILE A 21 -30.13 -16.91 20.29
N SER A 22 -31.09 -15.98 20.16
CA SER A 22 -30.91 -14.74 19.40
C SER A 22 -29.77 -13.88 19.94
N LEU A 23 -29.65 -13.76 21.26
CA LEU A 23 -28.55 -13.03 21.92
C LEU A 23 -27.19 -13.70 21.68
N LEU A 24 -27.13 -15.03 21.79
CA LEU A 24 -25.90 -15.80 21.53
C LEU A 24 -25.45 -15.69 20.08
N LEU A 25 -26.38 -15.77 19.12
CA LEU A 25 -26.10 -15.62 17.70
C LEU A 25 -25.60 -14.20 17.37
N ALA A 26 -26.23 -13.16 17.95
CA ALA A 26 -25.80 -11.78 17.77
C ALA A 26 -24.34 -11.55 18.28
N ALA A 27 -24.03 -12.09 19.46
CA ALA A 27 -22.68 -12.02 20.03
C ALA A 27 -21.66 -12.77 19.16
N ALA A 28 -22.00 -13.95 18.66
CA ALA A 28 -21.14 -14.74 17.78
C ALA A 28 -20.87 -14.04 16.43
N MET A 29 -21.87 -13.42 15.82
CA MET A 29 -21.68 -12.68 14.57
C MET A 29 -20.76 -11.47 14.72
N TYR A 30 -20.84 -10.76 15.83
CA TYR A 30 -19.96 -9.62 16.11
C TYR A 30 -18.49 -10.05 16.20
N THR A 31 -18.20 -11.13 16.92
CA THR A 31 -16.81 -11.64 17.06
C THR A 31 -16.25 -12.17 15.75
N LEU A 32 -17.05 -12.83 14.91
CA LEU A 32 -16.62 -13.31 13.59
C LEU A 32 -16.28 -12.16 12.64
N SER A 33 -17.06 -11.07 12.65
CA SER A 33 -16.80 -9.90 11.83
C SER A 33 -15.45 -9.24 12.19
N ALA A 34 -15.18 -9.06 13.48
CA ALA A 34 -13.92 -8.50 13.95
C ALA A 34 -12.70 -9.38 13.57
N GLN A 35 -12.84 -10.70 13.69
CA GLN A 35 -11.78 -11.64 13.29
C GLN A 35 -11.51 -11.61 11.79
N THR A 36 -12.55 -11.50 10.97
CA THR A 36 -12.40 -11.41 9.51
C THR A 36 -11.69 -10.12 9.11
N GLU A 37 -12.04 -9.01 9.74
CA GLU A 37 -11.38 -7.73 9.49
C GLU A 37 -9.89 -7.78 9.85
N GLN A 38 -9.55 -8.35 11.02
CA GLN A 38 -8.15 -8.50 11.41
C GLN A 38 -7.37 -9.38 10.43
N ARG A 39 -7.96 -10.47 9.92
CA ARG A 39 -7.34 -11.30 8.88
C ARG A 39 -7.10 -10.52 7.60
N ASN A 40 -8.04 -9.71 7.16
CA ASN A 40 -7.90 -8.88 5.96
C ASN A 40 -6.76 -7.87 6.12
N ILE A 41 -6.63 -7.25 7.29
CA ILE A 41 -5.52 -6.34 7.61
C ILE A 41 -4.18 -7.09 7.54
N ASP A 42 -4.07 -8.24 8.19
CA ASP A 42 -2.83 -9.02 8.25
C ASP A 42 -2.45 -9.57 6.86
N ASP A 43 -3.41 -10.03 6.08
CA ASP A 43 -3.18 -10.54 4.73
C ASP A 43 -2.81 -9.41 3.76
N THR A 44 -3.41 -8.22 3.87
CA THR A 44 -3.01 -7.05 3.09
C THR A 44 -1.56 -6.66 3.41
N ARG A 45 -1.18 -6.62 4.70
CA ARG A 45 0.20 -6.36 5.10
C ARG A 45 1.18 -7.36 4.49
N ARG A 46 0.85 -8.66 4.50
CA ARG A 46 1.68 -9.68 3.84
C ARG A 46 1.80 -9.47 2.34
N ARG A 47 0.72 -9.05 1.66
CA ARG A 47 0.75 -8.71 0.22
C ARG A 47 1.65 -7.53 -0.06
N LEU A 48 1.60 -6.46 0.77
CA LEU A 48 2.48 -5.30 0.63
C LEU A 48 3.95 -5.67 0.83
N GLU A 49 4.28 -6.49 1.85
CA GLU A 49 5.65 -6.98 2.06
C GLU A 49 6.12 -7.88 0.90
N ALA A 50 5.27 -8.77 0.39
CA ALA A 50 5.59 -9.58 -0.79
C ALA A 50 5.84 -8.69 -2.02
N ALA A 51 5.04 -7.65 -2.24
CA ALA A 51 5.24 -6.68 -3.32
C ALA A 51 6.59 -5.95 -3.17
N ARG A 52 6.92 -5.54 -1.96
CA ARG A 52 8.21 -4.89 -1.63
C ARG A 52 9.40 -5.79 -1.96
N GLU A 53 9.36 -7.06 -1.57
CA GLU A 53 10.43 -8.01 -1.90
C GLU A 53 10.54 -8.28 -3.42
N LEU A 54 9.41 -8.35 -4.14
CA LEU A 54 9.40 -8.49 -5.59
C LEU A 54 9.96 -7.25 -6.30
N LEU A 55 9.71 -6.04 -5.80
CA LEU A 55 10.32 -4.82 -6.31
C LEU A 55 11.85 -4.83 -6.14
N LEU A 56 12.35 -5.30 -4.99
CA LEU A 56 13.79 -5.46 -4.76
C LEU A 56 14.39 -6.56 -5.66
N ALA A 57 13.68 -7.68 -5.84
CA ALA A 57 14.10 -8.73 -6.77
C ALA A 57 14.13 -8.23 -8.22
N PHE A 58 13.11 -7.47 -8.64
CA PHE A 58 13.09 -6.82 -9.95
C PHE A 58 14.29 -5.88 -10.12
N ALA A 59 14.61 -5.09 -9.08
CA ALA A 59 15.75 -4.18 -9.12
C ALA A 59 17.08 -4.93 -9.28
N VAL A 60 17.25 -6.08 -8.63
CA VAL A 60 18.43 -6.93 -8.79
C VAL A 60 18.54 -7.49 -10.22
N VAL A 61 17.43 -7.90 -10.84
CA VAL A 61 17.45 -8.46 -12.20
C VAL A 61 17.64 -7.37 -13.26
N ASN A 62 16.99 -6.22 -13.09
CA ASN A 62 16.93 -5.17 -14.11
C ASN A 62 17.90 -3.99 -13.86
N GLY A 63 18.59 -3.97 -12.73
CA GLY A 63 19.48 -2.87 -12.32
C GLY A 63 18.75 -1.56 -12.00
N ARG A 64 17.42 -1.59 -11.76
CA ARG A 64 16.58 -0.42 -11.51
C ARG A 64 15.26 -0.81 -10.87
N LEU A 65 14.56 0.12 -10.25
CA LEU A 65 13.16 -0.04 -9.89
C LEU A 65 12.25 0.13 -11.13
N PRO A 66 11.07 -0.51 -11.16
CA PRO A 66 10.10 -0.27 -12.21
C PRO A 66 9.41 1.08 -12.06
N CYS A 67 8.90 1.65 -13.15
CA CYS A 67 7.92 2.72 -13.05
C CYS A 67 6.56 2.19 -12.57
N PRO A 68 5.72 3.02 -11.92
CA PRO A 68 4.34 2.65 -11.63
C PRO A 68 3.57 2.29 -12.90
N ALA A 69 2.57 1.41 -12.78
CA ALA A 69 1.61 1.20 -13.84
C ALA A 69 0.73 2.45 -14.01
N SER A 70 0.46 2.84 -15.26
CA SER A 70 -0.25 4.08 -15.57
C SER A 70 -1.77 3.93 -15.60
N THR A 71 -2.28 2.69 -15.61
CA THR A 71 -3.71 2.38 -15.69
C THR A 71 -4.03 1.06 -15.01
N THR A 72 -5.27 0.92 -14.56
CA THR A 72 -5.84 -0.32 -14.02
C THR A 72 -6.72 -1.05 -15.05
N THR A 73 -6.85 -0.52 -16.26
CA THR A 73 -7.72 -1.08 -17.31
C THR A 73 -6.97 -1.26 -18.61
N GLY A 74 -7.48 -2.16 -19.46
CA GLY A 74 -6.92 -2.41 -20.77
C GLY A 74 -5.68 -3.32 -20.77
N ALA A 75 -5.05 -3.46 -21.93
CA ALA A 75 -3.96 -4.42 -22.14
C ALA A 75 -2.67 -4.07 -21.39
N THR A 76 -2.48 -2.81 -20.99
CA THR A 76 -1.30 -2.32 -20.27
C THR A 76 -1.47 -2.29 -18.75
N ALA A 77 -2.64 -2.68 -18.23
CA ALA A 77 -2.88 -2.79 -16.79
C ALA A 77 -1.88 -3.77 -16.14
N GLY A 78 -1.32 -3.35 -15.00
CA GLY A 78 -0.32 -4.14 -14.28
C GLY A 78 1.09 -4.15 -14.88
N PHE A 79 1.34 -3.47 -16.01
CA PHE A 79 2.68 -3.28 -16.53
C PHE A 79 3.25 -1.92 -16.14
N GLU A 80 4.58 -1.85 -16.00
CA GLU A 80 5.26 -0.57 -15.79
C GLU A 80 5.08 0.37 -16.99
N ALA A 81 5.07 1.67 -16.73
CA ALA A 81 4.91 2.69 -17.77
C ALA A 81 5.95 3.82 -17.64
N PRO A 82 6.87 3.97 -18.60
CA PRO A 82 7.00 3.18 -19.85
C PRO A 82 7.68 1.82 -19.61
N PRO A 83 7.52 0.86 -20.53
CA PRO A 83 8.30 -0.37 -20.54
C PRO A 83 9.80 -0.06 -20.61
N GLY A 84 10.61 -0.74 -19.77
CA GLY A 84 12.05 -0.48 -19.71
C GLY A 84 12.47 0.64 -18.77
N GLY A 85 11.54 1.28 -18.07
CA GLY A 85 11.81 2.34 -17.11
C GLY A 85 12.15 3.69 -17.73
N GLY A 86 12.95 4.48 -17.05
CA GLY A 86 13.24 5.87 -17.41
C GLY A 86 12.29 6.85 -16.73
N THR A 87 11.90 7.92 -17.40
CA THR A 87 10.91 8.88 -16.90
C THR A 87 9.52 8.26 -16.89
N CYS A 88 8.92 8.10 -15.72
CA CYS A 88 7.61 7.46 -15.57
C CYS A 88 6.50 8.31 -16.21
N THR A 89 5.57 7.63 -16.91
CA THR A 89 4.47 8.25 -17.66
C THR A 89 3.11 8.03 -16.98
N GLY A 90 2.04 8.61 -17.52
CA GLY A 90 0.69 8.54 -16.95
C GLY A 90 0.54 9.43 -15.73
N PRO A 91 0.11 8.91 -14.56
CA PRO A 91 -0.01 9.69 -13.34
C PRO A 91 1.35 10.04 -12.72
N GLY A 92 2.45 9.78 -13.44
CA GLY A 92 3.80 10.08 -12.99
C GLY A 92 4.34 9.09 -11.97
N PRO A 93 5.45 9.45 -11.30
CA PRO A 93 6.12 8.54 -10.37
C PRO A 93 5.39 8.35 -9.04
N TYR A 94 4.42 9.19 -8.67
CA TYR A 94 3.81 9.18 -7.34
C TYR A 94 2.36 8.69 -7.31
N GLY A 95 1.63 8.80 -8.42
CA GLY A 95 0.18 8.55 -8.44
C GLY A 95 -0.26 7.23 -9.07
N GLY A 96 0.68 6.32 -9.39
CA GLY A 96 0.37 5.10 -10.13
C GLY A 96 0.05 3.89 -9.27
N TRP A 97 0.00 2.73 -9.92
CA TRP A 97 -0.32 1.44 -9.31
C TRP A 97 0.89 0.51 -9.36
N LEU A 98 0.87 -0.53 -8.50
CA LEU A 98 1.91 -1.54 -8.49
C LEU A 98 1.96 -2.25 -9.85
N PRO A 99 3.12 -2.29 -10.54
CA PRO A 99 3.25 -2.94 -11.85
C PRO A 99 3.34 -4.46 -11.70
N ALA A 100 2.23 -5.08 -11.24
CA ALA A 100 2.14 -6.47 -10.81
C ALA A 100 2.68 -7.47 -11.84
N ARG A 101 2.32 -7.28 -13.10
CA ARG A 101 2.78 -8.16 -14.20
C ARG A 101 4.27 -7.99 -14.49
N SER A 102 4.80 -6.77 -14.37
CA SER A 102 6.24 -6.52 -14.58
C SER A 102 7.11 -7.15 -13.50
N ILE A 103 6.63 -7.16 -12.23
CA ILE A 103 7.40 -7.71 -11.10
C ILE A 103 7.05 -9.17 -10.78
N GLY A 104 6.06 -9.76 -11.47
CA GLY A 104 5.62 -11.14 -11.23
C GLY A 104 4.75 -11.33 -9.98
N PHE A 105 4.04 -10.30 -9.53
CA PHE A 105 3.12 -10.39 -8.39
C PHE A 105 1.87 -11.21 -8.76
N GLN A 106 1.52 -12.22 -7.94
CA GLN A 106 0.52 -13.24 -8.32
C GLN A 106 -0.91 -12.92 -7.87
N VAL A 107 -1.10 -12.15 -6.80
CA VAL A 107 -2.45 -11.84 -6.30
C VAL A 107 -3.02 -10.65 -7.07
N THR A 108 -3.62 -10.95 -8.23
CA THR A 108 -4.11 -9.96 -9.17
C THR A 108 -5.60 -10.13 -9.46
N ASP A 109 -6.24 -9.04 -9.89
CA ASP A 109 -7.57 -9.07 -10.49
C ASP A 109 -7.54 -9.60 -11.94
N ALA A 110 -8.71 -9.67 -12.58
CA ALA A 110 -8.83 -10.13 -13.97
C ALA A 110 -8.09 -9.24 -15.00
N ALA A 111 -7.87 -7.96 -14.67
CA ALA A 111 -7.10 -7.04 -15.50
C ALA A 111 -5.59 -7.15 -15.28
N GLY A 112 -5.15 -7.84 -14.23
CA GLY A 112 -3.74 -8.04 -13.87
C GLY A 112 -3.17 -6.98 -12.93
N ASN A 113 -4.01 -6.23 -12.23
CA ASN A 113 -3.60 -5.32 -11.17
C ASN A 113 -3.38 -6.09 -9.87
N ALA A 114 -2.33 -5.75 -9.13
CA ALA A 114 -2.19 -6.21 -7.76
C ALA A 114 -3.35 -5.68 -6.90
N VAL A 115 -3.97 -6.54 -6.10
CA VAL A 115 -5.09 -6.14 -5.25
C VAL A 115 -4.86 -6.50 -3.79
N ASP A 116 -5.39 -5.65 -2.91
CA ASP A 116 -5.49 -5.92 -1.48
C ASP A 116 -6.62 -6.93 -1.18
N THR A 117 -6.91 -7.18 0.09
CA THR A 117 -7.95 -8.13 0.50
C THR A 117 -9.38 -7.59 0.31
N TRP A 118 -9.55 -6.30 0.13
CA TRP A 118 -10.83 -5.66 -0.15
C TRP A 118 -11.07 -5.48 -1.65
N GLY A 119 -10.10 -5.88 -2.51
CA GLY A 119 -10.18 -5.79 -3.96
C GLY A 119 -9.72 -4.45 -4.54
N ASN A 120 -9.16 -3.55 -3.72
CA ASN A 120 -8.61 -2.29 -4.22
C ASN A 120 -7.23 -2.51 -4.85
N ALA A 121 -6.97 -1.84 -5.97
CA ALA A 121 -5.68 -1.91 -6.63
C ALA A 121 -4.59 -1.28 -5.75
N ILE A 122 -3.53 -2.05 -5.46
CA ILE A 122 -2.37 -1.61 -4.68
C ILE A 122 -1.66 -0.48 -5.41
N ARG A 123 -1.36 0.58 -4.69
CA ARG A 123 -0.68 1.77 -5.17
C ARG A 123 0.83 1.65 -5.02
N TYR A 124 1.56 2.35 -5.88
CA TYR A 124 3.00 2.37 -5.88
C TYR A 124 3.53 3.75 -6.29
N ALA A 125 4.46 4.25 -5.51
CA ALA A 125 5.21 5.47 -5.81
C ALA A 125 6.71 5.17 -5.83
N VAL A 126 7.45 5.81 -6.72
CA VAL A 126 8.90 5.70 -6.83
C VAL A 126 9.53 7.09 -6.88
N SER A 127 10.71 7.26 -6.29
CA SER A 127 11.45 8.52 -6.34
C SER A 127 11.73 8.91 -7.80
N GLY A 128 11.22 10.05 -8.23
CA GLY A 128 11.21 10.48 -9.63
C GLY A 128 11.86 11.83 -9.89
N THR A 129 12.17 12.61 -8.83
CA THR A 129 12.88 13.88 -9.00
C THR A 129 14.39 13.67 -9.08
N ALA A 130 15.11 14.71 -9.48
CA ALA A 130 16.56 14.71 -9.48
C ALA A 130 17.08 14.51 -8.05
N PRO A 131 17.73 13.40 -7.76
CA PRO A 131 18.29 13.16 -6.43
C PRO A 131 19.43 14.12 -6.13
N THR A 132 19.75 14.24 -4.85
CA THR A 132 20.99 14.94 -4.43
C THR A 132 22.19 14.05 -4.75
N CYS A 133 22.91 14.37 -5.79
CA CYS A 133 24.12 13.66 -6.21
C CYS A 133 25.37 14.50 -5.87
N VAL A 134 26.51 13.83 -5.66
CA VAL A 134 27.83 14.50 -5.49
C VAL A 134 28.24 15.22 -6.77
N THR A 135 27.86 14.69 -7.93
CA THR A 135 28.03 15.29 -9.26
C THR A 135 26.75 16.01 -9.69
N ALA A 136 26.54 16.22 -11.00
CA ALA A 136 25.31 16.83 -11.49
C ALA A 136 24.08 15.94 -11.17
N PRO A 137 22.92 16.54 -10.85
CA PRO A 137 21.68 15.81 -10.65
C PRO A 137 21.31 14.95 -11.87
N VAL A 138 20.88 13.72 -11.65
CA VAL A 138 20.53 12.77 -12.71
C VAL A 138 19.08 12.32 -12.54
N THR A 139 18.24 12.70 -13.49
CA THR A 139 16.81 12.36 -13.50
C THR A 139 16.45 11.63 -14.79
N PRO A 140 15.76 10.49 -14.72
CA PRO A 140 15.43 9.72 -13.51
C PRO A 140 16.64 8.92 -13.01
N HIS A 141 16.78 8.74 -11.69
CA HIS A 141 17.86 7.93 -11.14
C HIS A 141 17.42 6.49 -10.84
N PHE A 142 16.43 6.32 -9.97
CA PHE A 142 16.05 4.99 -9.44
C PHE A 142 15.33 4.09 -10.45
N THR A 143 14.76 4.66 -11.51
CA THR A 143 14.08 3.94 -12.60
C THR A 143 14.94 3.80 -13.85
N SER A 144 16.22 4.20 -13.80
CA SER A 144 17.18 4.09 -14.91
C SER A 144 18.38 3.25 -14.51
N ALA A 145 18.53 2.06 -15.10
CA ALA A 145 19.67 1.18 -14.83
C ALA A 145 21.02 1.82 -15.20
N ALA A 146 21.07 2.63 -16.28
CA ALA A 146 22.28 3.34 -16.69
C ALA A 146 22.69 4.37 -15.63
N ASN A 147 21.74 5.18 -15.15
CA ASN A 147 22.01 6.21 -14.16
C ASN A 147 22.39 5.62 -12.79
N LEU A 148 21.71 4.56 -12.35
CA LEU A 148 22.08 3.83 -11.13
C LEU A 148 23.50 3.25 -11.22
N ARG A 149 23.86 2.62 -12.33
CA ARG A 149 25.20 2.05 -12.54
C ARG A 149 26.28 3.12 -12.56
N THR A 150 26.01 4.28 -13.18
CA THR A 150 27.00 5.36 -13.31
C THR A 150 27.20 6.11 -12.01
N ASN A 151 26.13 6.42 -11.28
CA ASN A 151 26.18 7.31 -10.13
C ASN A 151 26.12 6.56 -8.79
N GLY A 152 25.50 5.37 -8.79
CA GLY A 152 25.43 4.48 -7.62
C GLY A 152 24.96 5.20 -6.36
N ILE A 153 25.62 4.91 -5.26
CA ILE A 153 25.32 5.44 -3.93
C ILE A 153 25.63 6.94 -3.77
N SER A 154 26.28 7.57 -4.76
CA SER A 154 26.53 9.02 -4.71
C SER A 154 25.27 9.87 -4.83
N CYS A 155 24.15 9.27 -5.27
CA CYS A 155 22.86 9.92 -5.39
C CYS A 155 21.91 9.45 -4.30
N GLN A 156 21.32 10.38 -3.55
CA GLN A 156 20.31 10.12 -2.53
C GLN A 156 18.95 10.63 -3.03
N PRO A 157 17.82 9.95 -2.72
CA PRO A 157 16.49 10.48 -3.03
C PRO A 157 16.26 11.81 -2.30
N ASN A 158 15.36 12.65 -2.81
CA ASN A 158 15.04 13.94 -2.19
C ASN A 158 13.58 14.35 -2.33
N ASP A 159 12.71 13.41 -2.55
CA ASP A 159 11.30 13.69 -2.88
C ASP A 159 10.29 12.97 -1.97
N LEU A 160 10.29 11.66 -1.92
CA LEU A 160 9.29 10.91 -1.16
C LEU A 160 9.44 11.16 0.34
N VAL A 161 8.34 11.52 0.99
CA VAL A 161 8.29 11.71 2.45
C VAL A 161 6.96 11.20 3.00
N VAL A 162 7.00 10.61 4.19
CA VAL A 162 5.82 10.16 4.94
C VAL A 162 5.67 11.03 6.18
N CYS A 163 4.48 11.59 6.38
CA CYS A 163 4.10 12.46 7.48
C CYS A 163 3.04 11.79 8.36
N ARG A 164 2.88 12.25 9.60
CA ARG A 164 1.87 11.70 10.52
C ARG A 164 0.46 12.21 10.29
N SER A 165 0.28 13.28 9.51
CA SER A 165 -1.03 13.90 9.25
C SER A 165 -0.94 14.73 7.99
N ALA A 166 -2.07 14.86 7.29
CA ALA A 166 -2.22 15.80 6.19
C ALA A 166 -2.39 17.26 6.69
N THR A 167 -2.72 17.45 7.96
CA THR A 167 -2.81 18.81 8.52
C THR A 167 -1.42 19.43 8.59
N GLY A 168 -1.23 20.49 7.81
CA GLY A 168 0.02 21.26 7.79
C GLY A 168 1.08 20.76 6.80
N ILE A 169 0.78 19.78 5.92
CA ILE A 169 1.66 19.39 4.82
C ILE A 169 1.57 20.37 3.65
N THR A 170 2.54 20.28 2.76
CA THR A 170 2.52 20.87 1.41
C THR A 170 2.68 19.74 0.39
N ALA A 171 2.51 20.02 -0.89
CA ALA A 171 2.73 19.02 -1.95
C ALA A 171 4.20 18.49 -2.02
N THR A 172 5.11 19.05 -1.23
CA THR A 172 6.54 18.75 -1.30
C THR A 172 7.21 18.40 0.02
N ALA A 173 6.55 18.63 1.15
CA ALA A 173 7.15 18.43 2.48
C ALA A 173 6.08 18.27 3.58
N CYS A 174 6.47 17.66 4.71
CA CYS A 174 5.62 17.61 5.91
C CYS A 174 5.37 19.01 6.51
N ASN A 175 6.24 19.98 6.28
CA ASN A 175 6.16 21.34 6.78
C ASN A 175 5.90 21.37 8.30
N THR A 176 4.69 21.70 8.77
CA THR A 176 4.35 21.71 10.21
C THR A 176 3.88 20.36 10.74
N ALA A 177 3.55 19.41 9.88
CA ALA A 177 3.25 18.04 10.29
C ALA A 177 4.52 17.29 10.73
N VAL A 178 4.38 16.35 11.66
CA VAL A 178 5.52 15.55 12.14
C VAL A 178 5.95 14.57 11.06
N PRO A 179 7.21 14.58 10.61
CA PRO A 179 7.70 13.61 9.65
C PRO A 179 7.85 12.22 10.30
N VAL A 180 7.46 11.17 9.57
CA VAL A 180 7.76 9.76 9.88
C VAL A 180 9.08 9.37 9.25
N THR A 181 9.36 9.88 8.05
CA THR A 181 10.59 9.65 7.29
C THR A 181 11.18 10.97 6.81
N ASN A 182 12.45 10.94 6.37
CA ASN A 182 13.07 12.07 5.71
C ASN A 182 13.03 11.91 4.19
N GLN A 183 13.04 13.02 3.45
CA GLN A 183 13.01 13.04 1.98
C GLN A 183 14.18 12.31 1.32
N ASN A 184 15.33 12.22 1.99
CA ASN A 184 16.52 11.54 1.48
C ASN A 184 16.60 10.05 1.86
N THR A 185 15.52 9.47 2.32
CA THR A 185 15.49 8.09 2.83
C THR A 185 14.80 7.11 1.89
N LEU A 186 13.67 7.52 1.32
CA LEU A 186 12.77 6.62 0.60
C LEU A 186 13.00 6.65 -0.91
N VAL A 187 13.11 5.47 -1.51
CA VAL A 187 13.16 5.32 -2.96
C VAL A 187 11.83 4.82 -3.54
N ALA A 188 11.02 4.15 -2.73
CA ALA A 188 9.71 3.66 -3.15
C ALA A 188 8.77 3.49 -1.97
N ILE A 189 7.46 3.63 -2.23
CA ILE A 189 6.37 3.40 -1.30
C ILE A 189 5.35 2.48 -1.99
N VAL A 190 4.85 1.48 -1.26
CA VAL A 190 3.77 0.57 -1.69
C VAL A 190 2.66 0.66 -0.65
N PHE A 191 1.43 0.89 -1.08
CA PHE A 191 0.34 1.06 -0.13
C PHE A 191 -1.01 0.57 -0.66
N SER A 192 -1.88 0.19 0.26
CA SER A 192 -3.29 -0.12 0.06
C SER A 192 -4.12 1.02 0.64
N ILE A 193 -5.18 1.37 -0.05
CA ILE A 193 -6.15 2.39 0.38
C ILE A 193 -7.23 1.83 1.32
N GLY A 194 -6.97 0.66 1.91
CA GLY A 194 -7.80 0.07 2.93
C GLY A 194 -9.19 -0.33 2.50
N LYS A 195 -10.03 -0.63 3.47
CA LYS A 195 -11.42 -1.09 3.29
C LYS A 195 -12.32 0.00 2.71
N ASN A 196 -12.13 1.23 3.12
CA ASN A 196 -12.95 2.37 2.71
C ASN A 196 -12.53 2.95 1.35
N GLY A 197 -11.40 2.53 0.78
CA GLY A 197 -10.86 3.02 -0.49
C GLY A 197 -11.81 2.93 -1.68
N ALA A 198 -12.70 1.91 -1.71
CA ALA A 198 -13.73 1.77 -2.75
C ALA A 198 -14.85 2.81 -2.66
N THR A 199 -15.05 3.44 -1.50
CA THR A 199 -16.08 4.46 -1.26
C THR A 199 -15.56 5.89 -1.40
N GLY A 200 -14.29 6.06 -1.75
CA GLY A 200 -13.58 7.33 -1.77
C GLY A 200 -12.95 7.65 -0.42
N ALA A 201 -11.79 8.27 -0.44
CA ALA A 201 -11.05 8.62 0.77
C ALA A 201 -11.96 9.36 1.77
N ALA A 202 -12.18 8.73 2.93
CA ALA A 202 -13.11 9.23 3.92
C ALA A 202 -12.53 10.36 4.78
N GLY A 203 -11.21 10.59 4.69
CA GLY A 203 -10.48 11.59 5.46
C GLY A 203 -9.45 12.36 4.64
N ILE A 204 -9.00 13.49 5.18
CA ILE A 204 -7.96 14.31 4.53
C ILE A 204 -6.60 13.58 4.52
N ASP A 205 -6.35 12.71 5.51
CA ASP A 205 -5.11 11.93 5.60
C ASP A 205 -5.04 10.87 4.49
N GLU A 206 -6.15 10.15 4.21
CA GLU A 206 -6.23 9.19 3.09
C GLU A 206 -6.22 9.90 1.73
N ALA A 207 -6.91 11.05 1.63
CA ALA A 207 -6.91 11.86 0.41
C ALA A 207 -5.50 12.32 0.02
N ALA A 208 -4.62 12.58 0.99
CA ALA A 208 -3.22 12.91 0.74
C ALA A 208 -2.45 11.76 0.07
N ASN A 209 -2.80 10.50 0.37
CA ASN A 209 -2.11 9.34 -0.22
C ASN A 209 -2.46 9.09 -1.69
N VAL A 210 -3.56 9.65 -2.19
CA VAL A 210 -4.04 9.41 -3.57
C VAL A 210 -4.03 10.67 -4.44
N ASN A 211 -3.54 11.80 -3.96
CA ASN A 211 -3.53 13.08 -4.67
C ASN A 211 -2.46 13.16 -5.79
N GLY A 212 -1.50 12.20 -5.82
CA GLY A 212 -0.46 12.10 -6.83
C GLY A 212 0.76 12.99 -6.58
N ASP A 213 0.90 13.60 -5.41
CA ASP A 213 2.10 14.29 -5.00
C ASP A 213 3.11 13.36 -4.28
N ARG A 214 4.22 13.90 -3.80
CA ARG A 214 5.31 13.14 -3.19
C ARG A 214 5.24 13.03 -1.67
N VAL A 215 4.15 13.50 -1.06
CA VAL A 215 3.94 13.54 0.38
C VAL A 215 2.82 12.57 0.75
N PHE A 216 3.17 11.58 1.54
CA PHE A 216 2.26 10.54 1.99
C PHE A 216 1.97 10.68 3.48
N VAL A 217 0.87 10.12 3.94
CA VAL A 217 0.49 10.11 5.35
C VAL A 217 0.41 8.67 5.84
N TRP A 218 0.98 8.43 7.03
CA TRP A 218 0.88 7.16 7.70
C TRP A 218 0.85 7.32 9.22
N HIS A 219 -0.16 6.74 9.84
CA HIS A 219 -0.32 6.64 11.29
C HIS A 219 -1.17 5.41 11.64
N THR A 220 -1.45 5.21 12.92
CA THR A 220 -2.36 4.16 13.37
C THR A 220 -3.78 4.41 12.87
N PRO A 221 -4.55 3.35 12.54
CA PRO A 221 -5.93 3.50 12.06
C PRO A 221 -6.80 4.34 12.99
N THR A 222 -7.65 5.18 12.39
CA THR A 222 -8.60 6.02 13.11
C THR A 222 -10.03 5.77 12.62
N PRO A 223 -11.04 5.84 13.53
CA PRO A 223 -12.43 5.60 13.16
C PRO A 223 -13.04 6.79 12.42
N VAL A 224 -14.19 6.56 11.80
CA VAL A 224 -15.08 7.61 11.29
C VAL A 224 -15.41 8.59 12.43
N GLY A 225 -15.22 9.89 12.17
CA GLY A 225 -15.42 10.94 13.17
C GLY A 225 -14.15 11.42 13.87
N ALA A 226 -12.99 10.86 13.59
CA ALA A 226 -11.71 11.45 13.97
C ALA A 226 -11.50 12.81 13.29
N ALA A 227 -10.63 13.67 13.84
CA ALA A 227 -10.42 15.03 13.38
C ALA A 227 -10.09 15.15 11.88
N ASN A 228 -9.30 14.20 11.35
CA ASN A 228 -8.93 14.13 9.93
C ASN A 228 -9.73 13.07 9.15
N GLY A 229 -10.78 12.51 9.75
CA GLY A 229 -11.59 11.43 9.18
C GLY A 229 -11.10 10.03 9.55
N ALA A 230 -11.72 9.02 8.92
CA ALA A 230 -11.24 7.66 9.02
C ALA A 230 -9.87 7.52 8.34
N PHE A 231 -9.07 6.59 8.83
CA PHE A 231 -7.80 6.21 8.23
C PHE A 231 -7.58 4.71 8.43
N ASP A 232 -7.49 3.96 7.35
CA ASP A 232 -7.21 2.52 7.37
C ASP A 232 -6.17 2.10 6.31
N ASP A 233 -5.51 3.07 5.68
CA ASP A 233 -4.44 2.83 4.71
C ASP A 233 -3.29 2.04 5.34
N GLN A 234 -2.77 1.08 4.59
CA GLN A 234 -1.60 0.29 4.98
C GLN A 234 -0.46 0.57 4.02
N MET A 235 0.74 0.75 4.57
CA MET A 235 1.89 1.20 3.80
C MET A 235 3.16 0.44 4.19
N THR A 236 4.00 0.18 3.20
CA THR A 236 5.39 -0.24 3.35
C THR A 236 6.26 0.54 2.38
N TRP A 237 7.58 0.58 2.61
CA TRP A 237 8.50 1.34 1.77
C TRP A 237 9.84 0.65 1.61
N ILE A 238 10.59 1.10 0.60
CA ILE A 238 11.97 0.70 0.34
C ILE A 238 12.86 1.93 0.59
N THR A 239 13.91 1.73 1.40
CA THR A 239 14.90 2.77 1.65
C THR A 239 16.03 2.74 0.62
N ALA A 240 16.71 3.88 0.42
CA ALA A 240 17.87 3.96 -0.45
C ALA A 240 18.99 2.99 -0.01
N GLY A 241 19.25 2.92 1.29
CA GLY A 241 20.27 2.01 1.83
C GLY A 241 19.99 0.54 1.55
N GLU A 242 18.71 0.15 1.63
CA GLU A 242 18.30 -1.23 1.32
C GLU A 242 18.43 -1.54 -0.17
N LEU A 243 17.93 -0.66 -1.04
CA LEU A 243 18.07 -0.83 -2.49
C LEU A 243 19.54 -0.93 -2.90
N TYR A 244 20.37 0.01 -2.46
CA TYR A 244 21.78 0.02 -2.78
C TYR A 244 22.49 -1.22 -2.23
N GLY A 245 22.20 -1.63 -1.00
CA GLY A 245 22.76 -2.84 -0.42
C GLY A 245 22.46 -4.10 -1.25
N LYS A 246 21.22 -4.24 -1.75
CA LYS A 246 20.85 -5.36 -2.64
C LYS A 246 21.57 -5.29 -3.99
N LEU A 247 21.68 -4.10 -4.60
CA LEU A 247 22.35 -3.91 -5.89
C LEU A 247 23.87 -4.14 -5.79
N ILE A 248 24.51 -3.72 -4.72
CA ILE A 248 25.94 -3.99 -4.45
C ILE A 248 26.17 -5.48 -4.24
N ALA A 249 25.34 -6.14 -3.42
CA ALA A 249 25.42 -7.57 -3.19
C ALA A 249 25.26 -8.39 -4.47
N ALA A 250 24.50 -7.89 -5.44
CA ALA A 250 24.31 -8.49 -6.76
C ALA A 250 25.42 -8.12 -7.78
N GLY A 251 26.40 -7.30 -7.40
CA GLY A 251 27.49 -6.85 -8.28
C GLY A 251 27.05 -5.86 -9.38
N LEU A 252 25.92 -5.18 -9.21
CA LEU A 252 25.38 -4.23 -10.18
C LEU A 252 25.85 -2.80 -9.96
N LEU A 253 26.31 -2.50 -8.76
CA LEU A 253 26.94 -1.23 -8.39
C LEU A 253 28.36 -1.48 -7.89
N PRO A 254 29.29 -0.54 -8.17
CA PRO A 254 30.66 -0.60 -7.67
C PRO A 254 30.74 -0.44 -6.16
#